data_50f6c518bcf7726e6e41ab2299ca452b
#
_entry.id   50f6c518bcf7726e6e41ab2299ca452b
#
_cell.length_a   1.000
_cell.length_b   1.000
_cell.length_c   1.000
_cell.angle_alpha   90.00
_cell.angle_beta   90.00
_cell.angle_gamma   90.00
#
_symmetry.space_group_name_H-M   'P 1'
#
loop_
_entity.id
_entity.type
_entity.pdbx_description
1 polymer ?
#
loop_
_entity_poly.entity_id
_entity_poly.type
_entity_poly.pdbx_seq_one_letter_code
_entity_poly.pdbx_strand_id
1 'polypeptide(L)'
;MKINTLKLTLAALLAAVSTAATAGNITVKGSDTLVILAQKWAEVYMGEHKDVKIQVSGGGSGIGFAALQAQTTDLCDASRKAKAAEIANCVKVFGKRPTEYKVALDGLSVYVSADCPVKELTVAQISDIFTGKTRNWKQVGGPDAPITVYSRENSSGTYEFFKENVLKGQDFAASAQTMPGTAAIIQAVSKDKGGIGYGGAAYGEGVKHLLVKKDENSPAIDPTEETVVNGTYPIWRYLYVYVNPALDKGDVGAYLNWIRSDAGQKVVKEVGYYPLPKNFRSN
;
A
#
# COMPACT_ATOMS: atom_id res chain seq x y z
N MET A 1 -63.43 63.87 10.08
CA MET A 1 -63.03 62.53 10.52
C MET A 1 -62.02 62.00 9.51
N LYS A 2 -60.71 62.03 9.81
CA LYS A 2 -59.64 61.66 8.89
C LYS A 2 -59.23 60.26 9.21
N ILE A 3 -59.34 59.32 8.28
CA ILE A 3 -58.87 57.94 8.42
C ILE A 3 -57.41 57.86 7.90
N ASN A 4 -56.51 57.60 8.81
CA ASN A 4 -55.09 57.37 8.47
C ASN A 4 -54.91 55.91 8.00
N THR A 5 -54.52 55.76 6.75
CA THR A 5 -54.09 54.49 6.16
C THR A 5 -52.63 54.21 6.56
N LEU A 6 -52.45 53.24 7.43
CA LEU A 6 -51.14 52.72 7.84
C LEU A 6 -50.62 51.78 6.73
N LYS A 7 -49.58 52.20 6.03
CA LYS A 7 -48.89 51.37 5.04
C LYS A 7 -48.02 50.32 5.76
N LEU A 8 -48.42 49.07 5.75
CA LEU A 8 -47.56 47.94 6.18
C LEU A 8 -46.52 47.69 5.09
N THR A 9 -45.26 48.02 5.34
CA THR A 9 -44.12 47.61 4.56
C THR A 9 -43.66 46.24 5.06
N LEU A 10 -43.95 45.18 4.28
CA LEU A 10 -43.50 43.82 4.52
C LEU A 10 -42.02 43.70 4.07
N ALA A 11 -41.08 43.77 5.01
CA ALA A 11 -39.65 43.48 4.76
C ALA A 11 -39.47 41.97 4.62
N ALA A 12 -39.27 41.51 3.41
CA ALA A 12 -38.89 40.10 3.15
C ALA A 12 -37.45 39.91 3.59
N LEU A 13 -37.25 39.27 4.75
CA LEU A 13 -35.96 38.81 5.21
C LEU A 13 -35.59 37.58 4.40
N LEU A 14 -34.73 37.71 3.39
CA LEU A 14 -34.07 36.58 2.72
C LEU A 14 -33.09 35.97 3.72
N ALA A 15 -33.50 34.93 4.41
CA ALA A 15 -32.59 34.08 5.14
C ALA A 15 -31.71 33.31 4.13
N ALA A 16 -30.48 33.76 3.93
CA ALA A 16 -29.44 33.01 3.26
C ALA A 16 -29.15 31.78 4.14
N VAL A 17 -29.77 30.66 3.80
CA VAL A 17 -29.37 29.37 4.38
C VAL A 17 -28.00 29.06 3.79
N SER A 18 -26.94 29.45 4.52
CA SER A 18 -25.62 28.90 4.27
C SER A 18 -25.70 27.41 4.58
N THR A 19 -25.82 26.59 3.55
CA THR A 19 -25.55 25.17 3.69
C THR A 19 -24.09 25.06 4.06
N ALA A 20 -23.80 24.92 5.36
CA ALA A 20 -22.51 24.49 5.80
C ALA A 20 -22.26 23.16 5.11
N ALA A 21 -21.37 23.15 4.11
CA ALA A 21 -20.87 21.92 3.53
C ALA A 21 -20.27 21.12 4.70
N THR A 22 -20.91 20.01 5.06
CA THR A 22 -20.33 19.09 6.03
C THR A 22 -19.03 18.60 5.43
N ALA A 23 -17.90 18.93 6.08
CA ALA A 23 -16.60 18.47 5.64
C ALA A 23 -16.64 16.95 5.47
N GLY A 24 -16.38 16.46 4.26
CA GLY A 24 -16.30 15.05 3.99
C GLY A 24 -15.13 14.47 4.78
N ASN A 25 -15.40 13.48 5.64
CA ASN A 25 -14.34 12.75 6.34
C ASN A 25 -14.13 11.42 5.64
N ILE A 26 -12.92 11.15 5.17
CA ILE A 26 -12.53 9.88 4.55
C ILE A 26 -11.51 9.19 5.45
N THR A 27 -11.80 7.97 5.83
CA THR A 27 -10.87 7.13 6.60
C THR A 27 -10.25 6.06 5.70
N VAL A 28 -8.92 5.97 5.74
CA VAL A 28 -8.11 5.00 5.00
C VAL A 28 -7.34 4.15 5.98
N LYS A 29 -7.48 2.84 5.91
CA LYS A 29 -6.78 1.92 6.80
C LYS A 29 -6.29 0.69 6.07
N GLY A 30 -5.08 0.21 6.43
CA GLY A 30 -4.62 -1.07 5.88
C GLY A 30 -3.12 -1.20 5.75
N SER A 31 -2.67 -1.47 4.55
CA SER A 31 -1.29 -1.86 4.25
C SER A 31 -0.25 -0.83 4.63
N ASP A 32 0.70 -1.18 5.49
CA ASP A 32 1.84 -0.32 5.80
C ASP A 32 2.75 -0.05 4.59
N THR A 33 2.69 -0.91 3.57
CA THR A 33 3.36 -0.64 2.29
C THR A 33 2.82 0.63 1.64
N LEU A 34 1.49 0.85 1.70
CA LEU A 34 0.87 2.02 1.09
C LEU A 34 0.84 3.27 1.98
N VAL A 35 1.15 3.16 3.28
CA VAL A 35 0.97 4.30 4.21
C VAL A 35 1.63 5.59 3.72
N ILE A 36 2.89 5.54 3.27
CA ILE A 36 3.58 6.74 2.79
C ILE A 36 2.93 7.32 1.53
N LEU A 37 2.45 6.47 0.64
CA LEU A 37 1.76 6.87 -0.57
C LEU A 37 0.37 7.42 -0.26
N ALA A 38 -0.41 6.74 0.58
CA ALA A 38 -1.74 7.16 0.97
C ALA A 38 -1.71 8.50 1.74
N GLN A 39 -0.71 8.69 2.62
CA GLN A 39 -0.49 9.97 3.30
C GLN A 39 -0.16 11.09 2.30
N LYS A 40 0.68 10.81 1.30
CA LYS A 40 1.03 11.81 0.28
C LYS A 40 -0.15 12.13 -0.63
N TRP A 41 -0.95 11.14 -1.02
CA TRP A 41 -2.21 11.37 -1.73
C TRP A 41 -3.18 12.23 -0.92
N ALA A 42 -3.35 11.89 0.37
CA ALA A 42 -4.22 12.66 1.26
C ALA A 42 -3.75 14.12 1.42
N GLU A 43 -2.44 14.33 1.60
CA GLU A 43 -1.84 15.67 1.69
C GLU A 43 -2.14 16.51 0.45
N VAL A 44 -1.86 15.96 -0.74
CA VAL A 44 -2.03 16.69 -2.01
C VAL A 44 -3.51 16.94 -2.26
N TYR A 45 -4.37 15.92 -2.11
CA TYR A 45 -5.81 16.05 -2.34
C TYR A 45 -6.47 17.07 -1.41
N MET A 46 -6.17 17.02 -0.10
CA MET A 46 -6.66 18.04 0.88
C MET A 46 -6.09 19.43 0.62
N GLY A 47 -4.95 19.52 -0.06
CA GLY A 47 -4.39 20.79 -0.55
C GLY A 47 -5.32 21.46 -1.57
N GLU A 48 -5.93 20.67 -2.44
CA GLU A 48 -6.83 21.10 -3.53
C GLU A 48 -8.31 21.14 -3.08
N HIS A 49 -8.71 20.31 -2.11
CA HIS A 49 -10.09 20.14 -1.62
C HIS A 49 -10.18 20.43 -0.12
N LYS A 50 -10.32 21.71 0.24
CA LYS A 50 -10.25 22.20 1.64
C LYS A 50 -11.45 21.76 2.51
N ASP A 51 -12.51 21.33 1.91
CA ASP A 51 -13.74 20.80 2.52
C ASP A 51 -13.66 19.28 2.81
N VAL A 52 -12.58 18.61 2.40
CA VAL A 52 -12.38 17.18 2.64
C VAL A 52 -11.26 16.96 3.67
N LYS A 53 -11.47 16.03 4.59
CA LYS A 53 -10.46 15.56 5.56
C LYS A 53 -10.21 14.08 5.35
N ILE A 54 -8.95 13.69 5.21
CA ILE A 54 -8.55 12.31 4.98
C ILE A 54 -7.62 11.87 6.12
N GLN A 55 -7.96 10.75 6.77
CA GLN A 55 -7.17 10.15 7.84
C GLN A 55 -6.61 8.81 7.35
N VAL A 56 -5.29 8.65 7.42
CA VAL A 56 -4.60 7.44 6.98
C VAL A 56 -3.97 6.73 8.16
N SER A 57 -4.19 5.41 8.25
CA SER A 57 -3.57 4.55 9.26
C SER A 57 -3.15 3.21 8.67
N GLY A 58 -2.02 2.68 9.15
CA GLY A 58 -1.49 1.36 8.79
C GLY A 58 -2.04 0.22 9.63
N GLY A 59 -1.21 -0.81 9.82
CA GLY A 59 -1.47 -2.00 10.62
C GLY A 59 -1.58 -3.29 9.79
N GLY A 60 -1.36 -3.19 8.47
CA GLY A 60 -1.38 -4.31 7.54
C GLY A 60 -2.70 -4.48 6.80
N SER A 61 -2.65 -5.10 5.62
CA SER A 61 -3.83 -5.32 4.76
C SER A 61 -4.94 -6.10 5.47
N GLY A 62 -4.60 -7.08 6.32
CA GLY A 62 -5.57 -7.84 7.10
C GLY A 62 -6.36 -6.97 8.07
N ILE A 63 -5.70 -6.02 8.73
CA ILE A 63 -6.37 -5.05 9.63
C ILE A 63 -7.26 -4.11 8.80
N GLY A 64 -6.82 -3.67 7.61
CA GLY A 64 -7.65 -2.90 6.69
C GLY A 64 -8.93 -3.62 6.30
N PHE A 65 -8.84 -4.90 5.89
CA PHE A 65 -10.03 -5.70 5.58
C PHE A 65 -10.94 -5.91 6.78
N ALA A 66 -10.39 -6.13 7.97
CA ALA A 66 -11.20 -6.23 9.20
C ALA A 66 -11.95 -4.92 9.48
N ALA A 67 -11.29 -3.77 9.33
CA ALA A 67 -11.92 -2.47 9.49
C ALA A 67 -12.98 -2.19 8.42
N LEU A 68 -12.74 -2.58 7.16
CA LEU A 68 -13.70 -2.45 6.07
C LEU A 68 -14.96 -3.28 6.35
N GLN A 69 -14.80 -4.53 6.80
CA GLN A 69 -15.90 -5.41 7.19
C GLN A 69 -16.69 -4.87 8.39
N ALA A 70 -15.99 -4.28 9.36
CA ALA A 70 -16.61 -3.63 10.52
C ALA A 70 -17.21 -2.25 10.19
N GLN A 71 -17.05 -1.75 8.95
CA GLN A 71 -17.49 -0.42 8.52
C GLN A 71 -16.87 0.72 9.37
N THR A 72 -15.64 0.54 9.84
CA THR A 72 -14.86 1.53 10.61
C THR A 72 -13.79 2.21 9.76
N THR A 73 -13.73 1.91 8.47
CA THR A 73 -12.95 2.62 7.46
C THR A 73 -13.72 2.70 6.15
N ASP A 74 -13.56 3.76 5.42
CA ASP A 74 -14.16 3.94 4.09
C ASP A 74 -13.36 3.21 3.02
N LEU A 75 -12.04 3.28 3.10
CA LEU A 75 -11.10 2.69 2.16
C LEU A 75 -10.16 1.71 2.87
N CYS A 76 -9.96 0.54 2.28
CA CYS A 76 -8.99 -0.44 2.73
C CYS A 76 -7.81 -0.50 1.75
N ASP A 77 -6.65 -0.02 2.17
CA ASP A 77 -5.40 -0.19 1.43
C ASP A 77 -4.87 -1.61 1.56
N ALA A 78 -4.51 -2.21 0.43
CA ALA A 78 -4.01 -3.58 0.42
C ALA A 78 -2.82 -3.78 -0.53
N SER A 79 -1.81 -4.46 -0.07
CA SER A 79 -0.62 -4.85 -0.84
C SER A 79 -0.67 -6.30 -1.33
N ARG A 80 -1.86 -6.86 -1.37
CA ARG A 80 -2.25 -8.14 -1.98
C ARG A 80 -3.72 -8.09 -2.38
N LYS A 81 -4.14 -9.05 -3.18
CA LYS A 81 -5.58 -9.25 -3.41
C LYS A 81 -6.31 -9.64 -2.13
N ALA A 82 -7.61 -9.29 -2.08
CA ALA A 82 -8.49 -9.77 -1.03
C ALA A 82 -8.58 -11.29 -1.03
N LYS A 83 -8.54 -11.90 0.14
CA LYS A 83 -8.79 -13.33 0.30
C LYS A 83 -10.26 -13.68 0.04
N ALA A 84 -10.55 -14.90 -0.35
CA ALA A 84 -11.92 -15.37 -0.55
C ALA A 84 -12.79 -15.17 0.71
N ALA A 85 -12.23 -15.41 1.89
CA ALA A 85 -12.93 -15.21 3.18
C ALA A 85 -13.22 -13.72 3.44
N GLU A 86 -12.28 -12.82 3.12
CA GLU A 86 -12.47 -11.36 3.26
C GLU A 86 -13.58 -10.86 2.34
N ILE A 87 -13.58 -11.33 1.09
CA ILE A 87 -14.65 -11.01 0.13
C ILE A 87 -15.99 -11.54 0.64
N ALA A 88 -16.06 -12.80 1.10
CA ALA A 88 -17.28 -13.40 1.60
C ALA A 88 -17.84 -12.65 2.82
N ASN A 89 -16.97 -12.20 3.73
CA ASN A 89 -17.38 -11.41 4.88
C ASN A 89 -17.88 -10.01 4.45
N CYS A 90 -17.22 -9.35 3.50
CA CYS A 90 -17.71 -8.09 2.93
C CYS A 90 -19.09 -8.27 2.28
N VAL A 91 -19.30 -9.37 1.54
CA VAL A 91 -20.62 -9.68 0.93
C VAL A 91 -21.71 -9.85 2.01
N LYS A 92 -21.41 -10.50 3.13
CA LYS A 92 -22.37 -10.62 4.25
C LYS A 92 -22.78 -9.27 4.82
N VAL A 93 -21.83 -8.30 4.87
CA VAL A 93 -22.07 -6.98 5.47
C VAL A 93 -22.67 -6.00 4.46
N PHE A 94 -22.18 -5.98 3.20
CA PHE A 94 -22.57 -5.00 2.18
C PHE A 94 -23.70 -5.47 1.27
N GLY A 95 -23.99 -6.78 1.27
CA GLY A 95 -24.87 -7.41 0.29
C GLY A 95 -24.23 -7.56 -1.11
N LYS A 96 -23.00 -7.06 -1.29
CA LYS A 96 -22.24 -7.06 -2.56
C LYS A 96 -20.75 -7.26 -2.29
N ARG A 97 -20.01 -7.68 -3.32
CA ARG A 97 -18.54 -7.70 -3.26
C ARG A 97 -18.00 -6.28 -3.08
N PRO A 98 -16.92 -6.08 -2.31
CA PRO A 98 -16.24 -4.79 -2.28
C PRO A 98 -15.73 -4.45 -3.68
N THR A 99 -15.77 -3.18 -4.05
CA THR A 99 -15.13 -2.71 -5.28
C THR A 99 -13.62 -2.75 -5.08
N GLU A 100 -12.91 -3.32 -6.05
CA GLU A 100 -11.45 -3.43 -6.07
C GLU A 100 -10.88 -2.42 -7.07
N TYR A 101 -10.01 -1.55 -6.59
CA TYR A 101 -9.24 -0.64 -7.44
C TYR A 101 -7.76 -1.00 -7.40
N LYS A 102 -7.15 -1.22 -8.55
CA LYS A 102 -5.69 -1.14 -8.68
C LYS A 102 -5.30 0.33 -8.62
N VAL A 103 -4.29 0.66 -7.81
CA VAL A 103 -3.89 2.06 -7.59
C VAL A 103 -2.43 2.36 -7.90
N ALA A 104 -1.55 1.35 -7.87
CA ALA A 104 -0.15 1.47 -8.23
C ALA A 104 0.44 0.09 -8.53
N LEU A 105 1.67 0.07 -9.06
CA LEU A 105 2.53 -1.12 -9.13
C LEU A 105 3.66 -1.00 -8.11
N ASP A 106 4.12 -2.13 -7.61
CA ASP A 106 5.22 -2.26 -6.65
C ASP A 106 6.17 -3.38 -7.06
N GLY A 107 7.46 -3.05 -7.15
CA GLY A 107 8.53 -4.04 -7.24
C GLY A 107 8.97 -4.40 -5.83
N LEU A 108 8.50 -5.55 -5.31
CA LEU A 108 8.85 -5.97 -3.96
C LEU A 108 10.35 -6.23 -3.87
N SER A 109 11.05 -5.33 -3.18
CA SER A 109 12.50 -5.36 -3.07
C SER A 109 12.97 -6.26 -1.93
N VAL A 110 14.12 -6.90 -2.12
CA VAL A 110 14.87 -7.60 -1.08
C VAL A 110 15.98 -6.67 -0.62
N TYR A 111 15.97 -6.33 0.67
CA TYR A 111 16.88 -5.37 1.26
C TYR A 111 17.98 -6.07 2.04
N VAL A 112 19.17 -5.53 1.93
CA VAL A 112 20.32 -5.88 2.77
C VAL A 112 21.02 -4.62 3.26
N SER A 113 21.91 -4.75 4.27
CA SER A 113 22.77 -3.64 4.69
C SER A 113 23.54 -3.06 3.50
N ALA A 114 23.77 -1.75 3.50
CA ALA A 114 24.57 -1.07 2.48
C ALA A 114 25.98 -1.69 2.34
N ASP A 115 26.54 -2.22 3.44
CA ASP A 115 27.86 -2.88 3.49
C ASP A 115 27.85 -4.34 2.98
N CYS A 116 26.70 -4.93 2.72
CA CYS A 116 26.61 -6.33 2.26
C CYS A 116 27.22 -6.47 0.85
N PRO A 117 28.23 -7.36 0.63
CA PRO A 117 28.87 -7.49 -0.67
C PRO A 117 28.04 -8.25 -1.72
N VAL A 118 27.02 -9.01 -1.29
CA VAL A 118 26.11 -9.72 -2.19
C VAL A 118 25.34 -8.71 -3.02
N LYS A 119 25.27 -8.93 -4.34
CA LYS A 119 24.64 -8.00 -5.29
C LYS A 119 23.31 -8.51 -5.84
N GLU A 120 23.18 -9.83 -5.95
CA GLU A 120 22.05 -10.48 -6.58
C GLU A 120 21.73 -11.82 -5.93
N LEU A 121 20.50 -12.26 -5.98
CA LEU A 121 20.04 -13.59 -5.58
C LEU A 121 18.96 -14.08 -6.54
N THR A 122 18.88 -15.40 -6.70
CA THR A 122 17.71 -16.01 -7.36
C THR A 122 16.52 -16.04 -6.42
N VAL A 123 15.29 -16.12 -6.98
CA VAL A 123 14.07 -16.32 -6.17
C VAL A 123 14.18 -17.57 -5.28
N ALA A 124 14.83 -18.62 -5.77
CA ALA A 124 15.08 -19.84 -4.97
C ALA A 124 16.01 -19.58 -3.78
N GLN A 125 17.13 -18.90 -3.98
CA GLN A 125 18.06 -18.52 -2.91
C GLN A 125 17.37 -17.61 -1.87
N ILE A 126 16.58 -16.64 -2.32
CA ILE A 126 15.78 -15.81 -1.41
C ILE A 126 14.83 -16.68 -0.59
N SER A 127 14.12 -17.60 -1.22
CA SER A 127 13.24 -18.54 -0.52
C SER A 127 13.99 -19.36 0.53
N ASP A 128 15.14 -19.92 0.17
CA ASP A 128 15.94 -20.75 1.08
C ASP A 128 16.50 -19.96 2.28
N ILE A 129 16.85 -18.69 2.09
CA ILE A 129 17.23 -17.80 3.18
C ILE A 129 16.04 -17.56 4.12
N PHE A 130 14.90 -17.12 3.58
CA PHE A 130 13.75 -16.75 4.39
C PHE A 130 13.06 -17.95 5.07
N THR A 131 13.21 -19.16 4.53
CA THR A 131 12.75 -20.40 5.17
C THR A 131 13.79 -21.01 6.12
N GLY A 132 15.02 -20.44 6.20
CA GLY A 132 16.08 -20.87 7.12
C GLY A 132 16.86 -22.10 6.66
N LYS A 133 16.75 -22.51 5.40
CA LYS A 133 17.61 -23.54 4.79
C LYS A 133 19.01 -22.98 4.55
N THR A 134 19.13 -21.74 4.14
CA THR A 134 20.37 -20.97 4.01
C THR A 134 20.49 -20.01 5.19
N ARG A 135 21.54 -20.14 6.00
CA ARG A 135 21.74 -19.39 7.25
C ARG A 135 23.05 -18.61 7.32
N ASN A 136 23.88 -18.76 6.31
CA ASN A 136 25.16 -18.09 6.23
C ASN A 136 25.36 -17.51 4.85
N TRP A 137 25.79 -16.26 4.77
CA TRP A 137 26.01 -15.53 3.52
C TRP A 137 26.98 -16.23 2.57
N LYS A 138 27.97 -17.01 3.10
CA LYS A 138 28.89 -17.78 2.29
C LYS A 138 28.19 -18.77 1.34
N GLN A 139 27.04 -19.29 1.74
CA GLN A 139 26.26 -20.25 0.93
C GLN A 139 25.70 -19.62 -0.37
N VAL A 140 25.67 -18.29 -0.42
CA VAL A 140 25.20 -17.52 -1.58
C VAL A 140 26.22 -16.52 -2.10
N GLY A 141 27.52 -16.83 -1.90
CA GLY A 141 28.63 -16.04 -2.45
C GLY A 141 29.01 -14.81 -1.63
N GLY A 142 28.50 -14.67 -0.43
CA GLY A 142 28.86 -13.61 0.52
C GLY A 142 29.97 -14.00 1.48
N PRO A 143 30.19 -13.19 2.53
CA PRO A 143 31.20 -13.49 3.58
C PRO A 143 30.77 -14.65 4.45
N ASP A 144 31.71 -15.22 5.19
CA ASP A 144 31.41 -16.23 6.22
C ASP A 144 30.80 -15.55 7.46
N ALA A 145 29.52 -15.26 7.37
CA ALA A 145 28.78 -14.56 8.41
C ALA A 145 27.31 -15.06 8.46
N PRO A 146 26.69 -15.08 9.64
CA PRO A 146 25.30 -15.50 9.78
C PRO A 146 24.34 -14.51 9.08
N ILE A 147 23.20 -15.04 8.61
CA ILE A 147 22.10 -14.23 8.05
C ILE A 147 21.06 -14.01 9.14
N THR A 148 20.69 -12.75 9.37
CA THR A 148 19.56 -12.36 10.21
C THR A 148 18.35 -12.03 9.32
N VAL A 149 17.29 -12.82 9.44
CA VAL A 149 16.06 -12.63 8.64
C VAL A 149 15.08 -11.71 9.36
N TYR A 150 14.68 -10.62 8.71
CA TYR A 150 13.64 -9.72 9.16
C TYR A 150 12.38 -9.90 8.32
N SER A 151 11.27 -10.20 8.97
CA SER A 151 9.98 -10.46 8.36
C SER A 151 8.92 -9.51 8.92
N ARG A 152 7.70 -9.61 8.40
CA ARG A 152 6.56 -8.82 8.81
C ARG A 152 5.59 -9.65 9.66
N GLU A 153 4.73 -8.95 10.38
CA GLU A 153 3.61 -9.52 11.11
C GLU A 153 2.58 -10.18 10.17
N ASN A 154 1.79 -11.12 10.70
CA ASN A 154 0.81 -11.90 9.92
C ASN A 154 -0.35 -11.07 9.34
N SER A 155 -0.62 -9.87 9.89
CA SER A 155 -1.59 -8.92 9.32
C SER A 155 -1.10 -8.24 8.04
N SER A 156 0.21 -8.32 7.76
CA SER A 156 0.83 -7.68 6.60
C SER A 156 0.45 -8.38 5.29
N GLY A 157 -0.12 -7.62 4.36
CA GLY A 157 -0.33 -8.12 3.00
C GLY A 157 0.98 -8.42 2.27
N THR A 158 2.07 -7.73 2.62
CA THR A 158 3.40 -8.00 2.06
C THR A 158 3.96 -9.32 2.58
N TYR A 159 3.76 -9.65 3.87
CA TYR A 159 4.09 -10.96 4.42
C TYR A 159 3.40 -12.08 3.63
N GLU A 160 2.10 -11.97 3.43
CA GLU A 160 1.34 -12.98 2.72
C GLU A 160 1.73 -13.09 1.25
N PHE A 161 1.87 -11.96 0.56
CA PHE A 161 2.33 -11.96 -0.83
C PHE A 161 3.70 -12.64 -0.97
N PHE A 162 4.64 -12.32 -0.08
CA PHE A 162 5.97 -12.91 -0.09
C PHE A 162 5.93 -14.41 0.19
N LYS A 163 5.15 -14.83 1.20
CA LYS A 163 4.95 -16.24 1.54
C LYS A 163 4.39 -17.05 0.35
N GLU A 164 3.37 -16.52 -0.31
CA GLU A 164 2.71 -17.21 -1.44
C GLU A 164 3.58 -17.23 -2.70
N ASN A 165 4.19 -16.11 -3.06
CA ASN A 165 4.82 -15.93 -4.36
C ASN A 165 6.33 -16.24 -4.36
N VAL A 166 7.03 -15.99 -3.24
CA VAL A 166 8.47 -16.23 -3.10
C VAL A 166 8.73 -17.54 -2.36
N LEU A 167 8.12 -17.75 -1.19
CA LEU A 167 8.32 -18.96 -0.40
C LEU A 167 7.45 -20.15 -0.86
N LYS A 168 6.58 -19.96 -1.84
CA LYS A 168 5.68 -21.02 -2.36
C LYS A 168 4.83 -21.67 -1.26
N GLY A 169 4.35 -20.86 -0.32
CA GLY A 169 3.52 -21.28 0.81
C GLY A 169 4.30 -21.85 2.00
N GLN A 170 5.62 -22.01 1.91
CA GLN A 170 6.44 -22.46 3.04
C GLN A 170 6.46 -21.40 4.16
N ASP A 171 6.63 -21.83 5.40
CA ASP A 171 6.73 -20.92 6.53
C ASP A 171 8.09 -20.22 6.56
N PHE A 172 8.11 -19.01 7.09
CA PHE A 172 9.35 -18.32 7.41
C PHE A 172 10.12 -19.10 8.47
N ALA A 173 11.46 -18.94 8.48
CA ALA A 173 12.29 -19.50 9.50
C ALA A 173 11.80 -19.12 10.91
N ALA A 174 11.78 -20.06 11.83
CA ALA A 174 11.39 -19.79 13.22
C ALA A 174 12.27 -18.73 13.91
N SER A 175 13.49 -18.51 13.40
CA SER A 175 14.43 -17.48 13.84
C SER A 175 14.18 -16.12 13.20
N ALA A 176 13.23 -15.99 12.25
CA ALA A 176 12.94 -14.73 11.61
C ALA A 176 12.36 -13.72 12.62
N GLN A 177 12.92 -12.51 12.62
CA GLN A 177 12.48 -11.45 13.51
C GLN A 177 11.30 -10.72 12.89
N THR A 178 10.18 -10.67 13.61
CA THR A 178 8.95 -10.00 13.16
C THR A 178 9.01 -8.51 13.46
N MET A 179 8.84 -7.67 12.43
CA MET A 179 8.88 -6.22 12.51
C MET A 179 7.49 -5.60 12.24
N PRO A 180 7.09 -4.60 13.03
CA PRO A 180 5.85 -3.86 12.79
C PRO A 180 6.03 -2.83 11.67
N GLY A 181 5.43 -3.08 10.51
CA GLY A 181 5.49 -2.16 9.37
C GLY A 181 6.79 -2.26 8.53
N THR A 182 6.75 -1.67 7.33
CA THR A 182 7.88 -1.71 6.38
C THR A 182 9.04 -0.86 6.86
N ALA A 183 8.79 0.31 7.45
CA ALA A 183 9.83 1.19 7.95
C ALA A 183 10.72 0.52 9.02
N ALA A 184 10.14 -0.32 9.88
CA ALA A 184 10.89 -1.07 10.90
C ALA A 184 11.83 -2.12 10.28
N ILE A 185 11.45 -2.75 9.16
CA ILE A 185 12.35 -3.63 8.38
C ILE A 185 13.57 -2.84 7.91
N ILE A 186 13.36 -1.69 7.29
CA ILE A 186 14.45 -0.85 6.78
C ILE A 186 15.40 -0.45 7.91
N GLN A 187 14.85 0.01 9.04
CA GLN A 187 15.63 0.41 10.19
C GLN A 187 16.45 -0.76 10.78
N ALA A 188 15.88 -1.95 10.84
CA ALA A 188 16.57 -3.14 11.34
C ALA A 188 17.72 -3.55 10.39
N VAL A 189 17.42 -3.67 9.09
CA VAL A 189 18.40 -4.06 8.07
C VAL A 189 19.54 -3.04 7.93
N SER A 190 19.25 -1.73 8.02
CA SER A 190 20.29 -0.69 7.92
C SER A 190 21.32 -0.75 9.05
N LYS A 191 20.97 -1.32 10.21
CA LYS A 191 21.84 -1.42 11.39
C LYS A 191 22.51 -2.80 11.54
N ASP A 192 22.06 -3.79 10.80
CA ASP A 192 22.56 -5.18 10.90
C ASP A 192 23.27 -5.58 9.59
N LYS A 193 24.61 -5.72 9.67
CA LYS A 193 25.43 -6.13 8.51
C LYS A 193 25.10 -7.53 7.97
N GLY A 194 24.53 -8.40 8.80
CA GLY A 194 24.03 -9.72 8.41
C GLY A 194 22.57 -9.74 8.01
N GLY A 195 21.88 -8.59 8.11
CA GLY A 195 20.46 -8.47 7.94
C GLY A 195 19.99 -8.61 6.49
N ILE A 196 18.86 -9.30 6.34
CA ILE A 196 18.07 -9.35 5.10
C ILE A 196 16.59 -9.11 5.43
N GLY A 197 15.90 -8.33 4.61
CA GLY A 197 14.49 -8.04 4.74
C GLY A 197 13.83 -7.84 3.38
N TYR A 198 12.55 -7.52 3.38
CA TYR A 198 11.79 -7.25 2.15
C TYR A 198 10.72 -6.18 2.38
N GLY A 199 10.35 -5.49 1.30
CA GLY A 199 9.31 -4.45 1.34
C GLY A 199 9.12 -3.79 -0.01
N GLY A 200 8.21 -2.81 -0.08
CA GLY A 200 7.95 -2.05 -1.29
C GLY A 200 9.13 -1.18 -1.71
N ALA A 201 9.39 -1.08 -3.00
CA ALA A 201 10.55 -0.37 -3.57
C ALA A 201 10.72 1.07 -3.05
N ALA A 202 9.61 1.74 -2.72
CA ALA A 202 9.59 3.11 -2.21
C ALA A 202 10.26 3.30 -0.83
N TYR A 203 10.59 2.23 -0.11
CA TYR A 203 11.19 2.28 1.22
C TYR A 203 12.72 2.11 1.23
N GLY A 204 13.39 2.08 0.08
CA GLY A 204 14.79 1.68 -0.04
C GLY A 204 15.84 2.66 0.54
N GLU A 205 15.47 3.73 1.22
CA GLU A 205 16.43 4.69 1.77
C GLU A 205 17.24 4.08 2.93
N GLY A 206 18.57 4.19 2.85
CA GLY A 206 19.49 3.70 3.90
C GLY A 206 19.82 2.21 3.84
N VAL A 207 19.31 1.47 2.85
CA VAL A 207 19.61 0.05 2.60
C VAL A 207 19.96 -0.18 1.14
N LYS A 208 20.52 -1.35 0.83
CA LYS A 208 20.78 -1.78 -0.53
C LYS A 208 19.71 -2.75 -1.01
N HIS A 209 19.18 -2.54 -2.21
CA HIS A 209 18.37 -3.53 -2.91
C HIS A 209 19.26 -4.57 -3.55
N LEU A 210 18.86 -5.83 -3.48
CA LEU A 210 19.45 -6.88 -4.29
C LEU A 210 18.76 -6.93 -5.65
N LEU A 211 19.55 -7.14 -6.70
CA LEU A 211 19.01 -7.55 -7.98
C LEU A 211 18.41 -8.96 -7.84
N VAL A 212 17.32 -9.22 -8.52
CA VAL A 212 16.64 -10.50 -8.42
C VAL A 212 16.69 -11.24 -9.74
N LYS A 213 17.17 -12.48 -9.69
CA LYS A 213 17.12 -13.42 -10.80
C LYS A 213 15.91 -14.35 -10.63
N LYS A 214 15.21 -14.62 -11.73
CA LYS A 214 14.11 -15.59 -11.71
C LYS A 214 14.63 -17.00 -11.37
N ASP A 215 15.75 -17.36 -11.97
CA ASP A 215 16.49 -18.62 -11.79
C ASP A 215 17.98 -18.40 -12.13
N GLU A 216 18.80 -19.46 -12.02
CA GLU A 216 20.25 -19.36 -12.25
C GLU A 216 20.63 -18.90 -13.67
N ASN A 217 19.81 -19.20 -14.67
CA ASN A 217 20.07 -18.87 -16.06
C ASN A 217 19.47 -17.51 -16.49
N SER A 218 18.67 -16.90 -15.64
CA SER A 218 18.02 -15.62 -15.91
C SER A 218 18.94 -14.44 -15.61
N PRO A 219 18.77 -13.30 -16.28
CA PRO A 219 19.48 -12.08 -15.90
C PRO A 219 19.04 -11.58 -14.52
N ALA A 220 19.93 -10.89 -13.84
CA ALA A 220 19.63 -10.17 -12.61
C ALA A 220 18.89 -8.86 -12.94
N ILE A 221 17.71 -8.66 -12.38
CA ILE A 221 16.80 -7.56 -12.70
C ILE A 221 16.64 -6.64 -11.50
N ASP A 222 16.76 -5.33 -11.74
CA ASP A 222 16.45 -4.28 -10.77
C ASP A 222 14.94 -3.95 -10.81
N PRO A 223 14.27 -3.70 -9.67
CA PRO A 223 12.87 -3.27 -9.64
C PRO A 223 12.68 -1.81 -10.11
N THR A 224 12.94 -1.54 -11.37
CA THR A 224 12.68 -0.22 -11.98
C THR A 224 11.24 -0.10 -12.50
N GLU A 225 10.81 1.14 -12.83
CA GLU A 225 9.50 1.35 -13.45
C GLU A 225 9.33 0.48 -14.70
N GLU A 226 10.33 0.43 -15.57
CA GLU A 226 10.32 -0.36 -16.80
C GLU A 226 10.14 -1.85 -16.51
N THR A 227 10.98 -2.42 -15.64
CA THR A 227 11.02 -3.86 -15.38
C THR A 227 9.81 -4.37 -14.58
N VAL A 228 9.18 -3.49 -13.78
CA VAL A 228 7.95 -3.80 -13.04
C VAL A 228 6.73 -3.67 -13.93
N VAL A 229 6.65 -2.61 -14.75
CA VAL A 229 5.51 -2.39 -15.67
C VAL A 229 5.45 -3.44 -16.77
N ASN A 230 6.60 -3.85 -17.33
CA ASN A 230 6.65 -4.90 -18.37
C ASN A 230 6.64 -6.33 -17.78
N GLY A 231 6.68 -6.48 -16.45
CA GLY A 231 6.60 -7.77 -15.75
C GLY A 231 7.89 -8.60 -15.81
N THR A 232 9.04 -8.03 -16.20
CA THR A 232 10.32 -8.75 -16.21
C THR A 232 10.95 -8.88 -14.83
N TYR A 233 10.67 -7.95 -13.90
CA TYR A 233 11.10 -8.11 -12.51
C TYR A 233 10.32 -9.25 -11.84
N PRO A 234 10.99 -10.24 -11.22
CA PRO A 234 10.31 -11.47 -10.81
C PRO A 234 9.31 -11.31 -9.66
N ILE A 235 9.48 -10.30 -8.80
CA ILE A 235 8.69 -10.13 -7.58
C ILE A 235 7.94 -8.79 -7.63
N TRP A 236 7.00 -8.66 -8.58
CA TRP A 236 6.17 -7.47 -8.71
C TRP A 236 4.70 -7.76 -8.38
N ARG A 237 3.94 -6.70 -8.05
CA ARG A 237 2.52 -6.80 -7.72
C ARG A 237 1.78 -5.50 -8.00
N TYR A 238 0.45 -5.58 -8.06
CA TYR A 238 -0.39 -4.41 -7.90
C TYR A 238 -0.57 -4.07 -6.43
N LEU A 239 -0.75 -2.79 -6.15
CA LEU A 239 -1.30 -2.26 -4.92
C LEU A 239 -2.77 -1.91 -5.16
N TYR A 240 -3.60 -2.11 -4.12
CA TYR A 240 -5.05 -2.06 -4.24
C TYR A 240 -5.67 -1.15 -3.19
N VAL A 241 -6.83 -0.59 -3.53
CA VAL A 241 -7.79 -0.02 -2.60
C VAL A 241 -9.12 -0.74 -2.75
N TYR A 242 -9.72 -1.13 -1.63
CA TYR A 242 -11.04 -1.74 -1.59
C TYR A 242 -12.02 -0.80 -0.89
N VAL A 243 -13.25 -0.74 -1.40
CA VAL A 243 -14.30 0.13 -0.89
C VAL A 243 -15.64 -0.60 -0.85
N ASN A 244 -16.50 -0.26 0.13
CA ASN A 244 -17.90 -0.66 0.09
C ASN A 244 -18.56 0.02 -1.13
N PRO A 245 -19.19 -0.74 -2.06
CA PRO A 245 -19.82 -0.16 -3.26
C PRO A 245 -20.86 0.94 -2.98
N ALA A 246 -21.48 0.93 -1.80
CA ALA A 246 -22.41 1.98 -1.40
C ALA A 246 -21.75 3.32 -1.11
N LEU A 247 -20.46 3.30 -0.73
CA LEU A 247 -19.63 4.48 -0.45
C LEU A 247 -18.81 4.95 -1.66
N ASP A 248 -18.80 4.18 -2.76
CA ASP A 248 -18.06 4.48 -3.98
C ASP A 248 -18.75 5.60 -4.80
N LYS A 249 -18.96 6.73 -4.15
CA LYS A 249 -19.63 7.94 -4.67
C LYS A 249 -19.30 9.12 -3.77
N GLY A 250 -19.77 10.31 -4.14
CA GLY A 250 -19.51 11.53 -3.37
C GLY A 250 -18.00 11.75 -3.20
N ASP A 251 -17.57 12.20 -2.03
CA ASP A 251 -16.17 12.53 -1.74
C ASP A 251 -15.24 11.32 -1.83
N VAL A 252 -15.69 10.14 -1.38
CA VAL A 252 -14.93 8.89 -1.47
C VAL A 252 -14.69 8.51 -2.93
N GLY A 253 -15.75 8.50 -3.76
CA GLY A 253 -15.62 8.20 -5.18
C GLY A 253 -14.79 9.25 -5.93
N ALA A 254 -14.93 10.53 -5.58
CA ALA A 254 -14.12 11.61 -6.16
C ALA A 254 -12.62 11.42 -5.82
N TYR A 255 -12.30 11.09 -4.56
CA TYR A 255 -10.94 10.82 -4.13
C TYR A 255 -10.34 9.59 -4.83
N LEU A 256 -11.09 8.49 -4.96
CA LEU A 256 -10.65 7.29 -5.69
C LEU A 256 -10.39 7.59 -7.17
N ASN A 257 -11.24 8.39 -7.81
CA ASN A 257 -11.03 8.82 -9.19
C ASN A 257 -9.78 9.70 -9.32
N TRP A 258 -9.56 10.62 -8.36
CA TRP A 258 -8.37 11.46 -8.33
C TRP A 258 -7.09 10.63 -8.14
N ILE A 259 -7.06 9.66 -7.22
CA ILE A 259 -5.93 8.72 -7.05
C ILE A 259 -5.53 8.07 -8.38
N ARG A 260 -6.52 7.72 -9.21
CA ARG A 260 -6.31 7.03 -10.50
C ARG A 260 -6.09 7.99 -11.67
N SER A 261 -6.29 9.29 -11.48
CA SER A 261 -6.01 10.34 -12.46
C SER A 261 -4.51 10.54 -12.70
N ASP A 262 -4.15 11.33 -13.70
CA ASP A 262 -2.75 11.70 -13.96
C ASP A 262 -2.14 12.42 -12.75
N ALA A 263 -2.90 13.22 -11.99
CA ALA A 263 -2.46 13.91 -10.78
C ALA A 263 -2.11 12.91 -9.66
N GLY A 264 -3.01 12.00 -9.33
CA GLY A 264 -2.76 10.97 -8.31
C GLY A 264 -1.64 10.00 -8.69
N GLN A 265 -1.51 9.68 -9.98
CA GLN A 265 -0.45 8.80 -10.49
C GLN A 265 0.92 9.51 -10.58
N LYS A 266 0.96 10.82 -10.68
CA LYS A 266 2.18 11.61 -10.50
C LYS A 266 2.73 11.45 -9.08
N VAL A 267 1.85 11.51 -8.07
CA VAL A 267 2.22 11.27 -6.67
C VAL A 267 2.77 9.86 -6.46
N VAL A 268 2.22 8.84 -7.14
CA VAL A 268 2.78 7.46 -7.10
C VAL A 268 4.26 7.47 -7.45
N LYS A 269 4.61 8.17 -8.54
CA LYS A 269 5.99 8.26 -9.01
C LYS A 269 6.89 9.08 -8.06
N GLU A 270 6.38 10.17 -7.53
CA GLU A 270 7.11 11.02 -6.57
C GLU A 270 7.46 10.29 -5.27
N VAL A 271 6.59 9.38 -4.83
CA VAL A 271 6.82 8.56 -3.63
C VAL A 271 7.77 7.39 -3.90
N GLY A 272 7.99 7.01 -5.17
CA GLY A 272 8.90 5.91 -5.55
C GLY A 272 8.20 4.59 -5.84
N TYR A 273 6.88 4.59 -5.98
CA TYR A 273 6.13 3.48 -6.59
C TYR A 273 5.97 3.70 -8.10
N TYR A 274 5.37 2.73 -8.77
CA TYR A 274 5.25 2.75 -10.23
C TYR A 274 3.81 3.02 -10.64
N PRO A 275 3.58 4.06 -11.49
CA PRO A 275 2.25 4.41 -11.94
C PRO A 275 1.58 3.29 -12.74
N LEU A 276 0.27 3.19 -12.60
CA LEU A 276 -0.51 2.32 -13.45
C LEU A 276 -0.44 2.78 -14.92
N PRO A 277 -0.28 1.86 -15.88
CA PRO A 277 -0.53 2.16 -17.29
C PRO A 277 -1.95 2.73 -17.50
N LYS A 278 -2.12 3.64 -18.45
CA LYS A 278 -3.39 4.37 -18.65
C LYS A 278 -4.61 3.46 -18.85
N ASN A 279 -4.42 2.33 -19.52
CA ASN A 279 -5.47 1.35 -19.78
C ASN A 279 -5.98 0.61 -18.50
N PHE A 280 -5.30 0.75 -17.37
CA PHE A 280 -5.73 0.20 -16.08
C PHE A 280 -6.35 1.26 -15.16
N ARG A 281 -6.46 2.52 -15.61
CA ARG A 281 -6.98 3.64 -14.81
C ARG A 281 -8.46 3.94 -15.06
N SER A 282 -9.02 3.52 -16.20
CA SER A 282 -10.47 3.58 -16.47
C SER A 282 -11.19 2.41 -15.79
N ASN A 283 -12.39 2.67 -15.33
CA ASN A 283 -13.32 1.63 -14.86
C ASN A 283 -13.89 0.86 -16.04
#